data_6f44788ddfd76a0d9c93e8c727c69609
#
_entry.id   6f44788ddfd76a0d9c93e8c727c69609
#
_cell.length_a   1.000
_cell.length_b   1.000
_cell.length_c   1.000
_cell.angle_alpha   90.00
_cell.angle_beta   90.00
_cell.angle_gamma   90.00
#
_symmetry.space_group_name_H-M   'P 1'
#
loop_
_entity.id
_entity.type
_entity.pdbx_description
1 polymer ?
#
loop_
_entity_poly.entity_id
_entity_poly.type
_entity_poly.pdbx_seq_one_letter_code
_entity_poly.pdbx_strand_id
1 'polypeptide(L)'
;LHDCKLEALDQLIEEANGQPVLVFYAFRHERDRIMERYPEAVDIKDDGAVVRWNEGKIPIMLAHPASAGHGLNLQAGGHIAIWFGLPTSLELYQQANKRLHRPGQKKTVLIHHILMKDTYDYRVLDDILAPKEVRQNACLEALKARIKEVSK
;
A
#
# COMPACT_ATOMS: atom_id res chain seq x y z
N LEU A 1 4.35 20.15 -2.28
CA LEU A 1 3.07 19.75 -1.73
C LEU A 1 2.97 18.23 -1.62
N HIS A 2 3.33 17.56 -2.69
CA HIS A 2 3.24 16.10 -2.74
C HIS A 2 4.51 15.41 -2.25
N ASP A 3 5.55 16.17 -1.99
CA ASP A 3 6.81 15.61 -1.51
C ASP A 3 6.69 15.02 -0.11
N CYS A 4 5.75 15.52 0.69
CA CYS A 4 5.50 14.95 2.01
C CYS A 4 5.11 13.47 1.93
N LYS A 5 4.27 13.12 0.97
CA LYS A 5 3.88 11.72 0.77
C LYS A 5 5.06 10.88 0.30
N LEU A 6 5.88 11.42 -0.60
CA LEU A 6 7.06 10.72 -1.08
C LEU A 6 8.11 10.54 0.02
N GLU A 7 8.27 11.54 0.87
CA GLU A 7 9.17 11.42 2.02
C GLU A 7 8.67 10.37 3.01
N ALA A 8 7.36 10.31 3.24
CA ALA A 8 6.77 9.28 4.09
C ALA A 8 6.97 7.90 3.48
N LEU A 9 6.84 7.79 2.17
CA LEU A 9 7.09 6.53 1.46
C LEU A 9 8.54 6.10 1.62
N ASP A 10 9.48 7.04 1.47
CA ASP A 10 10.91 6.75 1.69
C ASP A 10 11.14 6.17 3.08
N GLN A 11 10.52 6.77 4.08
CA GLN A 11 10.68 6.34 5.45
C GLN A 11 10.13 4.92 5.66
N LEU A 12 8.96 4.62 5.09
CA LEU A 12 8.37 3.30 5.22
C LEU A 12 9.19 2.23 4.49
N ILE A 13 9.73 2.56 3.33
CA ILE A 13 10.60 1.64 2.59
C ILE A 13 11.87 1.38 3.37
N GLU A 14 12.44 2.40 3.99
CA GLU A 14 13.62 2.25 4.83
C GLU A 14 13.33 1.36 6.04
N GLU A 15 12.17 1.56 6.68
CA GLU A 15 11.75 0.73 7.81
C GLU A 15 11.53 -0.73 7.42
N ALA A 16 11.21 -0.99 6.16
CA ALA A 16 11.06 -2.36 5.66
C ALA A 16 12.38 -3.11 5.62
N ASN A 17 13.50 -2.39 5.70
CA ASN A 17 14.83 -2.97 5.84
C ASN A 17 15.16 -4.00 4.76
N GLY A 18 14.95 -3.62 3.51
CA GLY A 18 15.26 -4.46 2.36
C GLY A 18 14.19 -5.44 1.97
N GLN A 19 13.11 -5.52 2.70
CA GLN A 19 12.01 -6.41 2.34
C GLN A 19 11.16 -5.82 1.23
N PRO A 20 10.60 -6.67 0.35
CA PRO A 20 9.74 -6.17 -0.74
C PRO A 20 8.51 -5.45 -0.20
N VAL A 21 8.13 -4.38 -0.88
CA VAL A 21 6.93 -3.62 -0.53
C VAL A 21 6.00 -3.54 -1.75
N LEU A 22 4.70 -3.68 -1.48
CA LEU A 22 3.67 -3.52 -2.49
C LEU A 22 3.00 -2.17 -2.22
N VAL A 23 3.10 -1.24 -3.18
CA VAL A 23 2.60 0.12 -3.03
C VAL A 23 1.35 0.29 -3.88
N PHE A 24 0.24 0.61 -3.23
CA PHE A 24 -1.01 0.88 -3.92
C PHE A 24 -1.16 2.38 -4.17
N TYR A 25 -1.52 2.74 -5.38
CA TYR A 25 -1.81 4.12 -5.75
C TYR A 25 -3.26 4.25 -6.22
N ALA A 26 -3.82 5.44 -6.12
CA ALA A 26 -5.18 5.71 -6.57
C ALA A 26 -5.21 6.41 -7.92
N PHE A 27 -4.26 7.29 -8.18
CA PHE A 27 -4.21 8.12 -9.39
C PHE A 27 -2.92 7.89 -10.16
N ARG A 28 -3.04 8.00 -11.49
CA ARG A 28 -1.89 7.78 -12.36
C ARG A 28 -0.72 8.72 -12.06
N HIS A 29 -1.01 9.96 -11.69
CA HIS A 29 0.06 10.91 -11.36
C HIS A 29 0.85 10.48 -10.13
N GLU A 30 0.21 9.78 -9.20
CA GLU A 30 0.91 9.21 -8.04
C GLU A 30 1.88 8.13 -8.48
N ARG A 31 1.42 7.25 -9.37
CA ARG A 31 2.27 6.21 -9.95
C ARG A 31 3.50 6.81 -10.63
N ASP A 32 3.27 7.82 -11.47
CA ASP A 32 4.35 8.44 -12.23
C ASP A 32 5.38 9.08 -11.30
N ARG A 33 4.95 9.72 -10.24
CA ARG A 33 5.85 10.31 -9.25
C ARG A 33 6.66 9.27 -8.51
N ILE A 34 6.04 8.17 -8.14
CA ILE A 34 6.72 7.09 -7.45
C ILE A 34 7.76 6.45 -8.37
N MET A 35 7.40 6.22 -9.64
CA MET A 35 8.32 5.65 -10.62
C MET A 35 9.51 6.57 -10.88
N GLU A 36 9.28 7.87 -10.90
CA GLU A 36 10.36 8.83 -11.08
C GLU A 36 11.34 8.81 -9.91
N ARG A 37 10.81 8.70 -8.69
CA ARG A 37 11.64 8.65 -7.49
C ARG A 37 12.33 7.30 -7.29
N TYR A 38 11.70 6.22 -7.71
CA TYR A 38 12.21 4.85 -7.60
C TYR A 38 12.20 4.19 -8.98
N PRO A 39 13.23 4.46 -9.81
CA PRO A 39 13.27 3.87 -11.16
C PRO A 39 13.26 2.34 -11.17
N GLU A 40 13.67 1.70 -10.08
CA GLU A 40 13.66 0.25 -9.95
C GLU A 40 12.27 -0.32 -9.66
N ALA A 41 11.28 0.52 -9.36
CA ALA A 41 9.93 0.06 -9.09
C ALA A 41 9.30 -0.55 -10.36
N VAL A 42 8.48 -1.57 -10.16
CA VAL A 42 7.85 -2.33 -11.25
C VAL A 42 6.34 -2.27 -11.07
N ASP A 43 5.63 -1.99 -12.16
CA ASP A 43 4.15 -2.02 -12.12
C ASP A 43 3.67 -3.46 -12.21
N ILE A 44 2.62 -3.79 -11.46
CA ILE A 44 2.04 -5.14 -11.45
C ILE A 44 1.59 -5.59 -12.84
N LYS A 45 1.31 -4.63 -13.73
CA LYS A 45 0.88 -4.92 -15.10
C LYS A 45 2.02 -5.24 -16.05
N ASP A 46 3.26 -5.00 -15.63
CA ASP A 46 4.42 -5.31 -16.47
C ASP A 46 4.54 -6.82 -16.65
N ASP A 47 5.03 -7.22 -17.82
CA ASP A 47 5.18 -8.64 -18.14
C ASP A 47 6.06 -9.36 -17.13
N GLY A 48 5.54 -10.44 -16.55
CA GLY A 48 6.26 -11.24 -15.60
C GLY A 48 6.43 -10.62 -14.21
N ALA A 49 5.79 -9.47 -13.94
CA ALA A 49 5.93 -8.78 -12.66
C ALA A 49 5.49 -9.65 -11.49
N VAL A 50 4.32 -10.27 -11.58
CA VAL A 50 3.78 -11.11 -10.49
C VAL A 50 4.71 -12.30 -10.21
N VAL A 51 5.22 -12.95 -11.25
CA VAL A 51 6.14 -14.07 -11.10
C VAL A 51 7.42 -13.63 -10.41
N ARG A 52 8.01 -12.53 -10.87
CA ARG A 52 9.25 -12.01 -10.27
C ARG A 52 9.04 -11.54 -8.84
N TRP A 53 7.86 -10.96 -8.54
CA TRP A 53 7.54 -10.57 -7.18
C TRP A 53 7.53 -11.81 -6.26
N ASN A 54 6.84 -12.85 -6.67
CA ASN A 54 6.74 -14.07 -5.87
C ASN A 54 8.08 -14.81 -5.75
N GLU A 55 9.01 -14.54 -6.66
CA GLU A 55 10.39 -15.06 -6.57
C GLU A 55 11.30 -14.20 -5.69
N GLY A 56 10.78 -13.11 -5.15
CA GLY A 56 11.56 -12.22 -4.31
C GLY A 56 12.51 -11.29 -5.06
N LYS A 57 12.27 -11.07 -6.34
CA LYS A 57 13.18 -10.30 -7.20
C LYS A 57 12.79 -8.83 -7.37
N ILE A 58 11.63 -8.43 -6.88
CA ILE A 58 11.15 -7.05 -7.01
C ILE A 58 11.12 -6.37 -5.64
N PRO A 59 11.92 -5.32 -5.43
CA PRO A 59 11.90 -4.61 -4.13
C PRO A 59 10.69 -3.73 -3.93
N ILE A 60 10.18 -3.12 -5.01
CA ILE A 60 9.02 -2.23 -4.95
C ILE A 60 8.11 -2.54 -6.12
N MET A 61 6.89 -2.95 -5.83
CA MET A 61 5.89 -3.18 -6.88
C MET A 61 4.75 -2.20 -6.68
N LEU A 62 4.33 -1.57 -7.77
CA LEU A 62 3.22 -0.63 -7.78
C LEU A 62 1.98 -1.29 -8.34
N ALA A 63 0.83 -1.03 -7.72
CA ALA A 63 -0.42 -1.59 -8.18
C ALA A 63 -1.57 -0.63 -7.94
N HIS A 64 -2.48 -0.55 -8.91
CA HIS A 64 -3.78 0.04 -8.66
C HIS A 64 -4.65 -1.03 -7.99
N PRO A 65 -5.46 -0.69 -6.98
CA PRO A 65 -6.26 -1.70 -6.29
C PRO A 65 -7.16 -2.51 -7.21
N ALA A 66 -7.68 -1.91 -8.28
CA ALA A 66 -8.49 -2.64 -9.25
C ALA A 66 -7.68 -3.70 -10.01
N SER A 67 -6.42 -3.42 -10.28
CA SER A 67 -5.54 -4.39 -10.96
C SER A 67 -5.16 -5.55 -10.06
N ALA A 68 -5.05 -5.30 -8.77
CA ALA A 68 -4.71 -6.34 -7.81
C ALA A 68 -5.94 -7.16 -7.38
N GLY A 69 -7.13 -6.77 -7.81
CA GLY A 69 -8.38 -7.37 -7.36
C GLY A 69 -8.78 -8.67 -8.03
N HIS A 70 -8.02 -9.17 -8.99
CA HIS A 70 -8.44 -10.28 -9.83
C HIS A 70 -7.76 -11.61 -9.50
N GLY A 71 -7.77 -11.99 -8.24
CA GLY A 71 -7.34 -13.32 -7.85
C GLY A 71 -5.85 -13.58 -7.86
N LEU A 72 -5.04 -12.53 -7.97
CA LEU A 72 -3.60 -12.70 -7.95
C LEU A 72 -3.11 -13.11 -6.57
N ASN A 73 -2.15 -14.01 -6.52
CA ASN A 73 -1.53 -14.46 -5.28
C ASN A 73 -0.17 -13.79 -5.14
N LEU A 74 -0.03 -12.90 -4.18
CA LEU A 74 1.20 -12.13 -3.96
C LEU A 74 1.86 -12.44 -2.62
N GLN A 75 1.29 -13.34 -1.85
CA GLN A 75 1.78 -13.62 -0.49
C GLN A 75 3.16 -14.25 -0.45
N ALA A 76 3.60 -14.90 -1.52
CA ALA A 76 4.92 -15.53 -1.54
C ALA A 76 6.05 -14.52 -1.65
N GLY A 77 5.79 -13.37 -2.26
CA GLY A 77 6.83 -12.37 -2.50
C GLY A 77 7.03 -11.36 -1.40
N GLY A 78 6.03 -11.15 -0.56
CA GLY A 78 6.16 -10.16 0.50
C GLY A 78 4.96 -10.11 1.43
N HIS A 79 5.08 -9.27 2.45
CA HIS A 79 4.03 -9.14 3.48
C HIS A 79 3.79 -7.67 3.87
N ILE A 80 4.35 -6.72 3.14
CA ILE A 80 4.24 -5.30 3.46
C ILE A 80 3.49 -4.59 2.34
N ALA A 81 2.39 -3.94 2.68
CA ALA A 81 1.60 -3.13 1.76
C ALA A 81 1.61 -1.68 2.22
N ILE A 82 1.76 -0.76 1.28
CA ILE A 82 1.75 0.67 1.55
C ILE A 82 0.70 1.30 0.65
N TRP A 83 -0.28 1.96 1.26
CA TRP A 83 -1.31 2.69 0.53
C TRP A 83 -0.87 4.15 0.37
N PHE A 84 -0.36 4.47 -0.81
CA PHE A 84 0.03 5.83 -1.15
C PHE A 84 -1.20 6.70 -1.44
N GLY A 85 -2.23 6.09 -2.02
CA GLY A 85 -3.53 6.71 -2.20
C GLY A 85 -4.63 5.70 -1.89
N LEU A 86 -5.74 6.14 -1.31
CA LEU A 86 -6.83 5.26 -0.93
C LEU A 86 -7.91 5.21 -2.00
N PRO A 87 -8.50 4.02 -2.25
CA PRO A 87 -9.64 3.91 -3.14
C PRO A 87 -10.90 4.42 -2.46
N THR A 88 -11.93 4.72 -3.25
CA THR A 88 -13.23 5.13 -2.70
C THR A 88 -14.09 3.93 -2.30
N SER A 89 -13.67 2.72 -2.62
CA SER A 89 -14.42 1.50 -2.37
C SER A 89 -13.76 0.64 -1.30
N LEU A 90 -14.51 0.35 -0.25
CA LEU A 90 -14.05 -0.57 0.80
C LEU A 90 -13.77 -1.96 0.21
N GLU A 91 -14.58 -2.38 -0.73
CA GLU A 91 -14.41 -3.68 -1.37
C GLU A 91 -13.07 -3.79 -2.09
N LEU A 92 -12.72 -2.76 -2.89
CA LEU A 92 -11.42 -2.74 -3.56
C LEU A 92 -10.26 -2.74 -2.55
N TYR A 93 -10.42 -1.98 -1.50
CA TYR A 93 -9.41 -1.91 -0.44
C TYR A 93 -9.18 -3.28 0.20
N GLN A 94 -10.27 -3.95 0.58
CA GLN A 94 -10.17 -5.25 1.24
C GLN A 94 -9.64 -6.32 0.28
N GLN A 95 -10.08 -6.31 -0.96
CA GLN A 95 -9.62 -7.29 -1.95
C GLN A 95 -8.13 -7.14 -2.23
N ALA A 96 -7.67 -5.90 -2.35
CA ALA A 96 -6.25 -5.66 -2.59
C ALA A 96 -5.39 -6.13 -1.43
N ASN A 97 -5.80 -5.86 -0.19
CA ASN A 97 -5.03 -6.32 0.97
C ASN A 97 -4.99 -7.84 1.07
N LYS A 98 -6.03 -8.51 0.61
CA LYS A 98 -6.08 -9.97 0.62
C LYS A 98 -5.08 -10.63 -0.32
N ARG A 99 -4.47 -9.87 -1.23
CA ARG A 99 -3.42 -10.44 -2.09
C ARG A 99 -2.20 -10.84 -1.29
N LEU A 100 -1.93 -10.15 -0.19
CA LEU A 100 -0.84 -10.50 0.72
C LEU A 100 -1.32 -11.26 1.94
N HIS A 101 -2.49 -10.90 2.48
CA HIS A 101 -3.04 -11.50 3.69
C HIS A 101 -3.95 -12.67 3.31
N ARG A 102 -3.35 -13.80 3.00
CA ARG A 102 -4.03 -15.00 2.51
C ARG A 102 -3.51 -16.25 3.22
N PRO A 103 -4.27 -17.34 3.19
CA PRO A 103 -3.74 -18.63 3.64
C PRO A 103 -2.42 -18.93 2.93
N GLY A 104 -1.44 -19.38 3.69
CA GLY A 104 -0.09 -19.61 3.16
C GLY A 104 0.88 -18.47 3.43
N GLN A 105 0.40 -17.31 3.88
CA GLN A 105 1.28 -16.23 4.31
C GLN A 105 1.94 -16.62 5.63
N LYS A 106 3.27 -16.65 5.64
CA LYS A 106 4.05 -17.08 6.80
C LYS A 106 4.48 -15.96 7.70
N LYS A 107 4.30 -14.72 7.27
CA LYS A 107 4.73 -13.54 8.02
C LYS A 107 3.53 -12.67 8.36
N THR A 108 3.70 -11.84 9.39
CA THR A 108 2.68 -10.85 9.74
C THR A 108 2.59 -9.82 8.62
N VAL A 109 1.37 -9.62 8.11
CA VAL A 109 1.14 -8.62 7.07
C VAL A 109 1.07 -7.25 7.71
N LEU A 110 1.89 -6.33 7.21
CA LEU A 110 1.91 -4.94 7.65
C LEU A 110 1.25 -4.08 6.58
N ILE A 111 0.27 -3.29 6.97
CA ILE A 111 -0.45 -2.42 6.06
C ILE A 111 -0.28 -0.99 6.55
N HIS A 112 0.39 -0.18 5.75
CA HIS A 112 0.63 1.23 6.06
C HIS A 112 -0.20 2.12 5.17
N HIS A 113 -0.61 3.27 5.69
CA HIS A 113 -1.35 4.26 4.93
C HIS A 113 -0.64 5.60 5.02
N ILE A 114 -0.45 6.24 3.88
CA ILE A 114 0.13 7.58 3.82
C ILE A 114 -1.01 8.54 3.53
N LEU A 115 -1.33 9.37 4.52
CA LEU A 115 -2.47 10.28 4.45
C LEU A 115 -2.04 11.71 4.75
N MET A 116 -2.67 12.66 4.07
CA MET A 116 -2.47 14.07 4.35
C MET A 116 -3.61 14.58 5.21
N LYS A 117 -3.28 15.25 6.31
CA LYS A 117 -4.27 15.79 7.22
C LYS A 117 -5.16 16.82 6.53
N ASP A 118 -6.45 16.80 6.87
CA ASP A 118 -7.45 17.75 6.36
C ASP A 118 -7.58 17.71 4.84
N THR A 119 -7.32 16.54 4.23
CA THR A 119 -7.45 16.35 2.81
C THR A 119 -8.48 15.27 2.50
N TYR A 120 -8.65 15.01 1.21
CA TYR A 120 -9.51 13.95 0.71
C TYR A 120 -9.17 12.58 1.34
N ASP A 121 -7.89 12.32 1.58
CA ASP A 121 -7.46 11.04 2.16
C ASP A 121 -8.10 10.77 3.51
N TYR A 122 -8.23 11.80 4.35
CA TYR A 122 -8.88 11.66 5.66
C TYR A 122 -10.34 11.31 5.52
N ARG A 123 -11.03 11.94 4.57
CA ARG A 123 -12.44 11.64 4.32
C ARG A 123 -12.61 10.21 3.85
N VAL A 124 -11.75 9.78 2.95
CA VAL A 124 -11.81 8.41 2.44
C VAL A 124 -11.58 7.42 3.56
N LEU A 125 -10.62 7.71 4.44
CA LEU A 125 -10.35 6.86 5.59
C LEU A 125 -11.59 6.75 6.49
N ASP A 126 -12.20 7.87 6.84
CA ASP A 126 -13.37 7.87 7.71
C ASP A 126 -14.57 7.17 7.05
N ASP A 127 -14.82 7.45 5.79
CA ASP A 127 -15.97 6.89 5.08
C ASP A 127 -15.83 5.40 4.82
N ILE A 128 -14.62 4.94 4.56
CA ILE A 128 -14.38 3.54 4.18
C ILE A 128 -14.04 2.67 5.37
N LEU A 129 -13.15 3.12 6.23
CA LEU A 129 -12.60 2.27 7.28
C LEU A 129 -13.33 2.36 8.62
N ALA A 130 -13.69 3.58 9.05
CA ALA A 130 -14.15 3.78 10.41
C ALA A 130 -15.38 2.94 10.79
N PRO A 131 -16.45 2.89 9.98
CA PRO A 131 -17.66 2.18 10.41
C PRO A 131 -17.50 0.68 10.53
N LYS A 132 -16.61 0.08 9.76
CA LYS A 132 -16.51 -1.37 9.65
C LYS A 132 -15.27 -1.95 10.29
N GLU A 133 -14.24 -1.17 10.40
CA GLU A 133 -12.94 -1.63 10.88
C GLU A 133 -12.69 -1.26 12.34
N VAL A 134 -13.69 -0.74 13.00
CA VAL A 134 -13.56 -0.35 14.40
C VAL A 134 -13.18 -1.54 15.29
N ARG A 135 -13.58 -2.73 14.91
CA ARG A 135 -13.22 -3.94 15.63
C ARG A 135 -11.76 -4.35 15.48
N GLN A 136 -11.06 -3.71 14.55
CA GLN A 136 -9.62 -3.91 14.34
C GLN A 136 -8.87 -2.73 14.92
N ASN A 137 -9.15 -2.41 16.15
CA ASN A 137 -8.68 -1.20 16.82
C ASN A 137 -7.16 -1.02 16.79
N ALA A 138 -6.42 -2.10 16.96
CA ALA A 138 -4.96 -2.01 16.96
C ALA A 138 -4.43 -1.50 15.62
N CYS A 139 -4.99 -2.01 14.53
CA CYS A 139 -4.61 -1.56 13.20
C CYS A 139 -4.99 -0.10 12.98
N LEU A 140 -6.19 0.28 13.40
CA LEU A 140 -6.67 1.64 13.24
C LEU A 140 -5.83 2.64 14.04
N GLU A 141 -5.43 2.27 15.24
CA GLU A 141 -4.57 3.13 16.06
C GLU A 141 -3.19 3.30 15.43
N ALA A 142 -2.63 2.25 14.84
CA ALA A 142 -1.37 2.34 14.13
C ALA A 142 -1.49 3.30 12.94
N LEU A 143 -2.60 3.23 12.21
CA LEU A 143 -2.84 4.14 11.10
C LEU A 143 -2.93 5.58 11.57
N LYS A 144 -3.61 5.84 12.68
CA LYS A 144 -3.72 7.18 13.24
C LYS A 144 -2.36 7.73 13.67
N ALA A 145 -1.51 6.88 14.22
CA ALA A 145 -0.16 7.30 14.59
C ALA A 145 0.65 7.71 13.35
N ARG A 146 0.55 6.95 12.26
CA ARG A 146 1.21 7.28 11.00
C ARG A 146 0.68 8.59 10.43
N ILE A 147 -0.62 8.81 10.52
CA ILE A 147 -1.23 10.06 10.07
C ILE A 147 -0.62 11.25 10.78
N LYS A 148 -0.40 11.15 12.08
CA LYS A 148 0.22 12.24 12.85
C LYS A 148 1.64 12.52 12.36
N GLU A 149 2.42 11.49 12.07
CA GLU A 149 3.77 11.66 11.55
C GLU A 149 3.78 12.40 10.22
N VAL A 150 2.90 12.01 9.32
CA VAL A 150 2.83 12.63 8.00
C VAL A 150 2.28 14.06 8.06
N SER A 151 1.42 14.34 9.03
CA SER A 151 0.78 15.65 9.16
C SER A 151 1.70 16.73 9.72
N LYS A 152 2.79 16.36 10.29
CA LYS A 152 3.77 17.32 10.78
C LYS A 152 4.57 17.90 9.64
#